data_d625d31654bedaaa9a34a3ac3f17da8e
#
_entry.id   d625d31654bedaaa9a34a3ac3f17da8e
#
_cell.length_a   1.000
_cell.length_b   1.000
_cell.length_c   1.000
_cell.angle_alpha   90.00
_cell.angle_beta   90.00
_cell.angle_gamma   90.00
#
_symmetry.space_group_name_H-M   'P 1'
#
loop_
_entity.id
_entity.type
_entity.pdbx_description
1 polymer ?
#
loop_
_entity_poly.entity_id
_entity_poly.type
_entity_poly.pdbx_seq_one_letter_code
_entity_poly.pdbx_strand_id
1 'polypeptide(L)'
;PAFEKDSCGVGFVMNMKGEKSHEIITQGLEILKKLEHRGACGSDSATGDGAGILIQIPHLFFQKNCTGIKLPEPGRYAVGNIFLPVGEDTKQGQEIMERAVVTEGLELLGWRDVPVDNTTIGKTARSVEPVVKQLFVGAGPDIPDQLAFERRLYCVRKRSAWGIRRAGLNDNNESFYTCSLSSKTLIYKGQLMAPQLETYYLDLKDPNMVSAL
;
A
#
# COMPACT_ATOMS: atom_id res chain seq x y z
N PRO A 1 6.46 -33.11 8.86
CA PRO A 1 7.84 -32.79 8.89
C PRO A 1 7.97 -31.33 9.08
N ALA A 2 8.93 -31.00 9.88
CA ALA A 2 9.45 -29.66 10.00
C ALA A 2 10.12 -29.25 8.67
N PHE A 3 9.40 -29.38 7.57
CA PHE A 3 9.96 -29.08 6.26
C PHE A 3 9.42 -27.73 5.82
N GLU A 4 10.34 -26.83 5.57
CA GLU A 4 10.07 -25.56 4.92
C GLU A 4 9.26 -25.78 3.64
N LYS A 5 8.16 -25.07 3.52
CA LYS A 5 7.25 -25.15 2.37
C LYS A 5 7.21 -23.85 1.59
N ASP A 6 7.58 -22.76 2.25
CA ASP A 6 7.50 -21.43 1.67
C ASP A 6 8.78 -21.09 0.89
N SER A 7 8.61 -20.46 -0.25
CA SER A 7 9.70 -20.08 -1.14
C SER A 7 9.59 -18.59 -1.46
N CYS A 8 9.89 -17.74 -0.48
CA CYS A 8 9.91 -16.29 -0.67
C CYS A 8 11.28 -15.80 -1.14
N GLY A 9 11.28 -14.83 -2.04
CA GLY A 9 12.44 -14.04 -2.42
C GLY A 9 12.34 -12.63 -1.84
N VAL A 10 13.37 -12.19 -1.12
CA VAL A 10 13.45 -10.84 -0.59
C VAL A 10 14.79 -10.22 -0.98
N GLY A 11 14.77 -8.98 -1.40
CA GLY A 11 15.96 -8.19 -1.66
C GLY A 11 15.76 -6.75 -1.23
N PHE A 12 16.85 -6.01 -1.09
CA PHE A 12 16.79 -4.59 -0.80
C PHE A 12 17.91 -3.85 -1.52
N VAL A 13 17.67 -2.57 -1.79
CA VAL A 13 18.64 -1.61 -2.29
C VAL A 13 18.49 -0.32 -1.50
N MET A 14 19.61 0.34 -1.19
CA MET A 14 19.59 1.59 -0.44
C MET A 14 20.73 2.51 -0.88
N ASN A 15 20.45 3.80 -0.87
CA ASN A 15 21.49 4.83 -0.98
C ASN A 15 22.08 5.09 0.42
N MET A 16 23.38 4.83 0.61
CA MET A 16 24.06 4.96 1.92
C MET A 16 24.12 6.40 2.44
N LYS A 17 23.96 7.40 1.56
CA LYS A 17 23.90 8.82 1.93
C LYS A 17 22.47 9.29 2.23
N GLY A 18 21.45 8.43 2.01
CA GLY A 18 20.04 8.77 2.20
C GLY A 18 19.46 9.65 1.09
N GLU A 19 20.14 9.83 -0.02
CA GLU A 19 19.67 10.60 -1.17
C GLU A 19 18.56 9.82 -1.88
N LYS A 20 17.40 10.46 -2.01
CA LYS A 20 16.24 9.85 -2.65
C LYS A 20 16.31 10.00 -4.17
N SER A 21 16.09 8.92 -4.88
CA SER A 21 16.00 8.92 -6.34
C SER A 21 14.98 7.93 -6.86
N HIS A 22 14.48 8.12 -8.07
CA HIS A 22 13.66 7.15 -8.78
C HIS A 22 14.46 5.90 -9.17
N GLU A 23 15.77 6.04 -9.35
CA GLU A 23 16.67 4.92 -9.66
C GLU A 23 16.61 3.81 -8.59
N ILE A 24 16.52 4.17 -7.31
CA ILE A 24 16.36 3.19 -6.21
C ILE A 24 15.09 2.35 -6.41
N ILE A 25 13.99 2.96 -6.85
CA ILE A 25 12.76 2.23 -7.14
C ILE A 25 12.95 1.30 -8.34
N THR A 26 13.55 1.80 -9.41
CA THR A 26 13.85 0.99 -10.60
C THR A 26 14.74 -0.20 -10.26
N GLN A 27 15.79 0.00 -9.47
CA GLN A 27 16.67 -1.07 -8.99
C GLN A 27 15.92 -2.09 -8.10
N GLY A 28 15.01 -1.61 -7.23
CA GLY A 28 14.14 -2.47 -6.42
C GLY A 28 13.24 -3.35 -7.27
N LEU A 29 12.63 -2.81 -8.31
CA LEU A 29 11.83 -3.54 -9.28
C LEU A 29 12.66 -4.55 -10.08
N GLU A 30 13.90 -4.19 -10.45
CA GLU A 30 14.84 -5.11 -11.10
C GLU A 30 15.23 -6.30 -10.21
N ILE A 31 15.47 -6.05 -8.91
CA ILE A 31 15.70 -7.14 -7.93
C ILE A 31 14.50 -8.07 -7.91
N LEU A 32 13.29 -7.51 -7.87
CA LEU A 32 12.07 -8.30 -7.84
C LEU A 32 11.93 -9.18 -9.09
N LYS A 33 12.18 -8.64 -10.29
CA LYS A 33 12.20 -9.39 -11.54
C LYS A 33 13.24 -10.52 -11.53
N LYS A 34 14.44 -10.26 -11.00
CA LYS A 34 15.50 -11.30 -10.87
C LYS A 34 15.14 -12.40 -9.87
N LEU A 35 14.22 -12.15 -8.95
CA LEU A 35 13.71 -13.13 -7.99
C LEU A 35 12.49 -13.92 -8.52
N GLU A 36 12.07 -13.72 -9.76
CA GLU A 36 10.90 -14.38 -10.36
C GLU A 36 10.96 -15.92 -10.24
N HIS A 37 12.17 -16.51 -10.32
CA HIS A 37 12.40 -17.95 -10.13
C HIS A 37 12.06 -18.45 -8.71
N ARG A 38 11.81 -17.55 -7.76
CA ARG A 38 11.38 -17.84 -6.39
C ARG A 38 9.86 -17.69 -6.21
N GLY A 39 9.17 -17.17 -7.20
CA GLY A 39 7.72 -17.04 -7.23
C GLY A 39 7.06 -18.25 -7.86
N ALA A 40 5.75 -18.35 -7.65
CA ALA A 40 4.91 -19.34 -8.31
C ALA A 40 3.80 -18.66 -9.10
N CYS A 41 3.26 -19.39 -10.08
CA CYS A 41 2.04 -18.98 -10.79
C CYS A 41 0.89 -19.87 -10.29
N GLY A 42 -0.31 -19.32 -10.29
CA GLY A 42 -1.53 -20.05 -10.02
C GLY A 42 -1.90 -21.00 -11.17
N SER A 43 -3.11 -21.53 -11.15
CA SER A 43 -3.67 -22.35 -12.26
C SER A 43 -3.76 -21.58 -13.57
N ASP A 44 -3.78 -20.29 -13.51
CA ASP A 44 -3.70 -19.32 -14.60
C ASP A 44 -2.30 -18.72 -14.62
N SER A 45 -1.62 -18.89 -15.74
CA SER A 45 -0.19 -18.52 -15.90
C SER A 45 0.09 -17.02 -15.78
N ALA A 46 -0.93 -16.18 -15.81
CA ALA A 46 -0.83 -14.73 -15.64
C ALA A 46 -1.23 -14.27 -14.22
N THR A 47 -1.56 -15.20 -13.31
CA THR A 47 -1.83 -14.92 -11.89
C THR A 47 -0.63 -15.36 -11.06
N GLY A 48 0.07 -14.40 -10.44
CA GLY A 48 1.19 -14.68 -9.54
C GLY A 48 0.73 -15.02 -8.12
N ASP A 49 1.64 -15.59 -7.33
CA ASP A 49 1.45 -15.86 -5.90
C ASP A 49 1.65 -14.63 -5.02
N GLY A 50 2.27 -13.58 -5.55
CA GLY A 50 2.41 -12.28 -4.93
C GLY A 50 3.73 -11.60 -5.20
N ALA A 51 3.66 -10.29 -5.43
CA ALA A 51 4.82 -9.41 -5.57
C ALA A 51 4.55 -8.07 -4.88
N GLY A 52 5.61 -7.40 -4.41
CA GLY A 52 5.46 -6.09 -3.80
C GLY A 52 6.78 -5.35 -3.62
N ILE A 53 6.67 -4.04 -3.45
CA ILE A 53 7.79 -3.14 -3.14
C ILE A 53 7.42 -2.26 -1.95
N LEU A 54 8.37 -2.07 -1.06
CA LEU A 54 8.29 -1.09 0.03
C LEU A 54 9.22 0.08 -0.30
N ILE A 55 8.70 1.29 -0.21
CA ILE A 55 9.43 2.53 -0.47
C ILE A 55 9.22 3.53 0.67
N GLN A 56 10.06 4.53 0.78
CA GLN A 56 9.79 5.69 1.63
C GLN A 56 8.68 6.55 1.01
N ILE A 57 7.97 7.34 1.84
CA ILE A 57 6.93 8.25 1.36
C ILE A 57 7.52 9.27 0.36
N PRO A 58 7.05 9.28 -0.90
CA PRO A 58 7.52 10.20 -1.93
C PRO A 58 6.74 11.52 -1.87
N HIS A 59 7.14 12.43 -0.97
CA HIS A 59 6.40 13.66 -0.68
C HIS A 59 6.12 14.51 -1.92
N LEU A 60 7.13 14.73 -2.78
CA LEU A 60 6.98 15.56 -3.99
C LEU A 60 5.98 14.93 -4.98
N PHE A 61 5.96 13.62 -5.09
CA PHE A 61 4.98 12.90 -5.90
C PHE A 61 3.56 13.20 -5.40
N PHE A 62 3.31 13.08 -4.09
CA PHE A 62 2.00 13.33 -3.54
C PHE A 62 1.57 14.80 -3.61
N GLN A 63 2.50 15.74 -3.44
CA GLN A 63 2.20 17.17 -3.63
C GLN A 63 1.69 17.48 -5.05
N LYS A 64 2.20 16.78 -6.06
CA LYS A 64 1.78 16.97 -7.46
C LYS A 64 0.50 16.23 -7.82
N ASN A 65 0.30 15.05 -7.25
CA ASN A 65 -0.76 14.12 -7.69
C ASN A 65 -1.97 14.05 -6.75
N CYS A 66 -1.94 14.73 -5.59
CA CYS A 66 -3.05 14.78 -4.65
C CYS A 66 -3.75 16.14 -4.71
N THR A 67 -4.48 16.39 -5.79
CA THR A 67 -5.29 17.62 -5.92
C THR A 67 -6.39 17.63 -4.85
N GLY A 68 -6.44 18.69 -4.05
CA GLY A 68 -7.45 18.86 -3.00
C GLY A 68 -7.04 18.32 -1.62
N ILE A 69 -5.91 17.63 -1.48
CA ILE A 69 -5.37 17.22 -0.19
C ILE A 69 -4.21 18.15 0.19
N LYS A 70 -4.40 18.95 1.25
CA LYS A 70 -3.31 19.78 1.78
C LYS A 70 -2.40 18.92 2.65
N LEU A 71 -1.25 18.56 2.13
CA LEU A 71 -0.28 17.72 2.85
C LEU A 71 0.52 18.55 3.86
N PRO A 72 0.62 18.12 5.13
CA PRO A 72 1.58 18.65 6.08
C PRO A 72 3.03 18.34 5.69
N GLU A 73 3.98 18.84 6.48
CA GLU A 73 5.40 18.50 6.32
C GLU A 73 5.66 16.99 6.43
N PRO A 74 6.71 16.47 5.75
CA PRO A 74 7.12 15.08 5.88
C PRO A 74 7.28 14.64 7.35
N GLY A 75 6.75 13.46 7.66
CA GLY A 75 6.71 12.92 9.02
C GLY A 75 5.53 13.39 9.88
N ARG A 76 4.79 14.42 9.44
CA ARG A 76 3.56 14.89 10.08
C ARG A 76 2.29 14.39 9.39
N TYR A 77 2.43 13.59 8.36
CA TYR A 77 1.32 12.86 7.75
C TYR A 77 1.76 11.42 7.41
N ALA A 78 0.79 10.58 7.25
CA ALA A 78 0.94 9.18 6.86
C ALA A 78 0.14 8.89 5.59
N VAL A 79 0.59 7.89 4.86
CA VAL A 79 -0.14 7.35 3.71
C VAL A 79 -0.33 5.85 3.91
N GLY A 80 -1.53 5.36 3.63
CA GLY A 80 -1.83 3.93 3.63
C GLY A 80 -2.34 3.48 2.29
N ASN A 81 -1.78 2.42 1.71
CA ASN A 81 -2.43 1.69 0.63
C ASN A 81 -3.45 0.73 1.21
N ILE A 82 -4.71 0.91 0.82
CA ILE A 82 -5.86 0.18 1.35
C ILE A 82 -6.55 -0.54 0.21
N PHE A 83 -6.74 -1.85 0.37
CA PHE A 83 -7.63 -2.63 -0.46
C PHE A 83 -9.02 -2.57 0.13
N LEU A 84 -9.98 -2.19 -0.67
CA LEU A 84 -11.38 -2.06 -0.29
C LEU A 84 -12.26 -3.00 -1.12
N PRO A 85 -13.37 -3.48 -0.58
CA PRO A 85 -14.37 -4.22 -1.34
C PRO A 85 -14.86 -3.42 -2.54
N VAL A 86 -15.30 -4.11 -3.58
CA VAL A 86 -15.88 -3.50 -4.77
C VAL A 86 -17.36 -3.17 -4.52
N GLY A 87 -17.87 -2.12 -5.14
CA GLY A 87 -19.29 -1.75 -5.08
C GLY A 87 -19.65 -0.85 -3.90
N GLU A 88 -20.85 -1.02 -3.34
CA GLU A 88 -21.36 -0.18 -2.24
C GLU A 88 -20.53 -0.30 -0.96
N ASP A 89 -19.93 -1.46 -0.73
CA ASP A 89 -19.10 -1.75 0.44
C ASP A 89 -17.80 -0.93 0.46
N THR A 90 -17.34 -0.42 -0.68
CA THR A 90 -16.19 0.49 -0.76
C THR A 90 -16.38 1.70 0.14
N LYS A 91 -17.54 2.36 0.02
CA LYS A 91 -17.86 3.56 0.80
C LYS A 91 -17.96 3.26 2.29
N GLN A 92 -18.63 2.17 2.65
CA GLN A 92 -18.75 1.75 4.04
C GLN A 92 -17.39 1.43 4.66
N GLY A 93 -16.49 0.77 3.90
CA GLY A 93 -15.12 0.50 4.31
C GLY A 93 -14.32 1.77 4.57
N GLN A 94 -14.46 2.79 3.69
CA GLN A 94 -13.83 4.10 3.89
C GLN A 94 -14.36 4.78 5.16
N GLU A 95 -15.67 4.83 5.37
CA GLU A 95 -16.28 5.44 6.55
C GLU A 95 -15.84 4.79 7.87
N ILE A 96 -15.64 3.47 7.88
CA ILE A 96 -15.11 2.75 9.06
C ILE A 96 -13.67 3.19 9.35
N MET A 97 -12.83 3.33 8.32
CA MET A 97 -11.46 3.81 8.47
C MET A 97 -11.40 5.26 8.93
N GLU A 98 -12.22 6.13 8.35
CA GLU A 98 -12.32 7.54 8.73
C GLU A 98 -12.71 7.71 10.21
N ARG A 99 -13.70 6.96 10.66
CA ARG A 99 -14.08 6.93 12.09
C ARG A 99 -12.94 6.46 12.98
N ALA A 100 -12.16 5.47 12.53
CA ALA A 100 -11.01 4.98 13.28
C ALA A 100 -9.91 6.06 13.39
N VAL A 101 -9.64 6.81 12.32
CA VAL A 101 -8.69 7.94 12.30
C VAL A 101 -9.10 9.00 13.34
N VAL A 102 -10.34 9.45 13.28
CA VAL A 102 -10.86 10.49 14.21
C VAL A 102 -10.87 9.98 15.65
N THR A 103 -11.25 8.71 15.89
CA THR A 103 -11.26 8.12 17.23
C THR A 103 -9.88 8.08 17.87
N GLU A 104 -8.81 7.94 17.06
CA GLU A 104 -7.43 7.96 17.56
C GLU A 104 -6.86 9.38 17.70
N GLY A 105 -7.66 10.44 17.53
CA GLY A 105 -7.23 11.83 17.66
C GLY A 105 -6.32 12.28 16.51
N LEU A 106 -6.46 11.66 15.34
CA LEU A 106 -5.73 12.00 14.12
C LEU A 106 -6.60 12.79 13.15
N GLU A 107 -5.98 13.46 12.18
CA GLU A 107 -6.65 14.23 11.16
C GLU A 107 -6.89 13.40 9.90
N LEU A 108 -8.12 13.35 9.42
CA LEU A 108 -8.43 12.82 8.11
C LEU A 108 -8.08 13.88 7.06
N LEU A 109 -7.06 13.64 6.24
CA LEU A 109 -6.67 14.56 5.16
C LEU A 109 -7.40 14.24 3.85
N GLY A 110 -7.73 12.99 3.59
CA GLY A 110 -8.50 12.59 2.43
C GLY A 110 -8.11 11.24 1.84
N TRP A 111 -8.70 10.95 0.68
CA TRP A 111 -8.48 9.74 -0.09
C TRP A 111 -8.05 10.06 -1.52
N ARG A 112 -7.22 9.20 -2.07
CA ARG A 112 -6.80 9.21 -3.47
C ARG A 112 -7.04 7.83 -4.09
N ASP A 113 -7.59 7.80 -5.29
CA ASP A 113 -7.62 6.58 -6.09
C ASP A 113 -6.23 6.28 -6.62
N VAL A 114 -5.77 5.04 -6.45
CA VAL A 114 -4.50 4.60 -7.04
C VAL A 114 -4.74 4.20 -8.48
N PRO A 115 -4.08 4.84 -9.46
CA PRO A 115 -4.25 4.46 -10.86
C PRO A 115 -3.61 3.10 -11.11
N VAL A 116 -4.41 2.16 -11.58
CA VAL A 116 -4.00 0.79 -11.89
C VAL A 116 -4.33 0.43 -13.34
N ASP A 117 -3.49 -0.43 -13.94
CA ASP A 117 -3.74 -1.08 -15.22
C ASP A 117 -3.82 -2.60 -15.02
N ASN A 118 -5.02 -3.12 -15.06
CA ASN A 118 -5.30 -4.53 -14.85
C ASN A 118 -5.30 -5.38 -16.15
N THR A 119 -4.84 -4.82 -17.26
CA THR A 119 -4.86 -5.53 -18.58
C THR A 119 -3.94 -6.74 -18.59
N THR A 120 -2.87 -6.72 -17.80
CA THR A 120 -1.82 -7.76 -17.79
C THR A 120 -1.98 -8.83 -16.70
N ILE A 121 -2.90 -8.64 -15.75
CA ILE A 121 -3.13 -9.63 -14.68
C ILE A 121 -4.05 -10.75 -15.16
N GLY A 122 -3.87 -11.94 -14.56
CA GLY A 122 -4.62 -13.14 -14.88
C GLY A 122 -6.11 -13.04 -14.49
N LYS A 123 -6.91 -13.93 -15.06
CA LYS A 123 -8.37 -13.95 -14.82
C LYS A 123 -8.70 -14.20 -13.36
N THR A 124 -7.93 -15.06 -12.70
CA THR A 124 -8.12 -15.38 -11.28
C THR A 124 -7.85 -14.15 -10.41
N ALA A 125 -6.71 -13.46 -10.60
CA ALA A 125 -6.41 -12.24 -9.86
C ALA A 125 -7.45 -11.13 -10.12
N ARG A 126 -7.88 -10.98 -11.37
CA ARG A 126 -8.91 -10.00 -11.77
C ARG A 126 -10.27 -10.25 -11.11
N SER A 127 -10.65 -11.51 -10.92
CA SER A 127 -11.95 -11.87 -10.31
C SER A 127 -12.06 -11.49 -8.83
N VAL A 128 -10.93 -11.28 -8.16
CA VAL A 128 -10.83 -10.88 -6.75
C VAL A 128 -10.11 -9.54 -6.57
N GLU A 129 -9.95 -8.78 -7.64
CA GLU A 129 -9.27 -7.49 -7.63
C GLU A 129 -10.01 -6.49 -6.72
N PRO A 130 -9.37 -5.94 -5.69
CA PRO A 130 -9.97 -4.94 -4.83
C PRO A 130 -9.91 -3.55 -5.46
N VAL A 131 -10.72 -2.63 -4.93
CA VAL A 131 -10.49 -1.20 -5.16
C VAL A 131 -9.27 -0.76 -4.35
N VAL A 132 -8.27 -0.20 -5.01
CA VAL A 132 -7.05 0.28 -4.35
C VAL A 132 -7.13 1.78 -4.14
N LYS A 133 -7.13 2.20 -2.87
CA LYS A 133 -7.13 3.63 -2.50
C LYS A 133 -6.00 3.96 -1.53
N GLN A 134 -5.57 5.19 -1.57
CA GLN A 134 -4.64 5.76 -0.58
C GLN A 134 -5.39 6.63 0.42
N LEU A 135 -5.24 6.28 1.71
CA LEU A 135 -5.71 7.07 2.83
C LEU A 135 -4.59 7.99 3.31
N PHE A 136 -4.87 9.28 3.39
CA PHE A 136 -3.96 10.30 3.94
C PHE A 136 -4.44 10.71 5.33
N VAL A 137 -3.54 10.61 6.30
CA VAL A 137 -3.81 10.88 7.72
C VAL A 137 -2.78 11.87 8.24
N GLY A 138 -3.23 12.96 8.82
CA GLY A 138 -2.39 13.94 9.52
C GLY A 138 -2.16 13.57 10.98
N ALA A 139 -1.00 13.90 11.51
CA ALA A 139 -0.76 13.86 12.94
C ALA A 139 -1.54 14.98 13.60
N GLY A 140 -2.45 14.67 14.50
CA GLY A 140 -3.17 15.67 15.28
C GLY A 140 -2.23 16.53 16.14
N PRO A 141 -2.73 17.65 16.68
CA PRO A 141 -1.91 18.61 17.44
C PRO A 141 -1.27 17.98 18.70
N ASP A 142 -1.92 17.00 19.29
CA ASP A 142 -1.47 16.33 20.51
C ASP A 142 -0.45 15.21 20.28
N ILE A 143 -0.02 14.99 19.03
CA ILE A 143 0.98 13.97 18.70
C ILE A 143 2.38 14.56 18.83
N PRO A 144 3.15 14.16 19.87
CA PRO A 144 4.42 14.81 20.21
C PRO A 144 5.55 14.49 19.23
N ASP A 145 5.59 13.27 18.70
CA ASP A 145 6.67 12.79 17.84
C ASP A 145 6.18 11.74 16.83
N GLN A 146 7.05 11.41 15.88
CA GLN A 146 6.74 10.46 14.82
C GLN A 146 6.48 9.04 15.36
N LEU A 147 7.12 8.62 16.45
CA LEU A 147 6.92 7.29 17.02
C LEU A 147 5.53 7.19 17.70
N ALA A 148 5.10 8.24 18.37
CA ALA A 148 3.74 8.34 18.91
C ALA A 148 2.71 8.30 17.77
N PHE A 149 3.00 8.97 16.66
CA PHE A 149 2.16 8.93 15.47
C PHE A 149 2.04 7.50 14.90
N GLU A 150 3.15 6.81 14.70
CA GLU A 150 3.15 5.41 14.23
C GLU A 150 2.32 4.49 15.14
N ARG A 151 2.39 4.66 16.45
CA ARG A 151 1.56 3.89 17.40
C ARG A 151 0.07 4.15 17.22
N ARG A 152 -0.33 5.41 16.98
CA ARG A 152 -1.73 5.75 16.68
C ARG A 152 -2.19 5.16 15.35
N LEU A 153 -1.36 5.23 14.30
CA LEU A 153 -1.65 4.61 13.01
C LEU A 153 -1.85 3.10 13.12
N TYR A 154 -1.05 2.44 13.99
CA TYR A 154 -1.28 1.02 14.29
C TYR A 154 -2.65 0.78 14.94
N CYS A 155 -3.07 1.63 15.88
CA CYS A 155 -4.41 1.55 16.49
C CYS A 155 -5.51 1.76 15.44
N VAL A 156 -5.37 2.76 14.55
CA VAL A 156 -6.29 2.97 13.42
C VAL A 156 -6.44 1.70 12.60
N ARG A 157 -5.32 1.08 12.19
CA ARG A 157 -5.33 -0.17 11.43
C ARG A 157 -6.10 -1.28 12.15
N LYS A 158 -5.88 -1.47 13.45
CA LYS A 158 -6.55 -2.51 14.24
C LYS A 158 -8.04 -2.25 14.42
N ARG A 159 -8.41 -0.99 14.72
CA ARG A 159 -9.82 -0.59 14.84
C ARG A 159 -10.56 -0.77 13.52
N SER A 160 -9.95 -0.38 12.42
CA SER A 160 -10.53 -0.54 11.08
C SER A 160 -10.80 -2.00 10.77
N ALA A 161 -9.80 -2.87 10.95
CA ALA A 161 -9.96 -4.31 10.70
C ALA A 161 -11.07 -4.93 11.56
N TRP A 162 -11.19 -4.49 12.83
CA TRP A 162 -12.27 -4.94 13.70
C TRP A 162 -13.64 -4.41 13.27
N GLY A 163 -13.73 -3.13 12.92
CA GLY A 163 -14.95 -2.48 12.42
C GLY A 163 -15.47 -3.12 11.14
N ILE A 164 -14.59 -3.40 10.19
CA ILE A 164 -14.88 -4.08 8.92
C ILE A 164 -15.44 -5.49 9.17
N ARG A 165 -14.80 -6.26 10.06
CA ARG A 165 -15.29 -7.60 10.42
C ARG A 165 -16.67 -7.53 11.06
N ARG A 166 -16.91 -6.61 11.98
CA ARG A 166 -18.22 -6.43 12.60
C ARG A 166 -19.32 -5.98 11.64
N ALA A 167 -18.95 -5.27 10.58
CA ALA A 167 -19.88 -4.85 9.54
C ALA A 167 -20.17 -5.96 8.51
N GLY A 168 -19.54 -7.15 8.64
CA GLY A 168 -19.70 -8.26 7.69
C GLY A 168 -19.05 -8.01 6.33
N LEU A 169 -18.19 -7.01 6.19
CA LEU A 169 -17.57 -6.63 4.91
C LEU A 169 -16.43 -7.56 4.49
N ASN A 170 -16.07 -8.51 5.34
CA ASN A 170 -14.98 -9.48 5.09
C ASN A 170 -15.49 -10.92 4.95
N ASP A 171 -16.82 -11.15 5.05
CA ASP A 171 -17.34 -12.51 5.22
C ASP A 171 -17.29 -13.37 3.95
N ASN A 172 -17.14 -12.76 2.77
CA ASN A 172 -17.21 -13.52 1.51
C ASN A 172 -15.97 -13.48 0.61
N ASN A 173 -14.99 -12.58 0.81
CA ASN A 173 -13.84 -12.48 -0.12
C ASN A 173 -12.57 -11.85 0.48
N GLU A 174 -12.49 -11.61 1.79
CA GLU A 174 -11.31 -10.97 2.42
C GLU A 174 -10.80 -9.70 1.70
N SER A 175 -11.69 -8.99 1.01
CA SER A 175 -11.33 -7.89 0.13
C SER A 175 -10.86 -6.63 0.84
N PHE A 176 -11.06 -6.53 2.16
CA PHE A 176 -10.49 -5.45 2.95
C PHE A 176 -9.11 -5.80 3.49
N TYR A 177 -8.11 -5.04 3.08
CA TYR A 177 -6.75 -5.21 3.59
C TYR A 177 -5.99 -3.89 3.65
N THR A 178 -5.40 -3.58 4.79
CA THR A 178 -4.46 -2.46 4.94
C THR A 178 -3.06 -2.94 4.58
N CYS A 179 -2.58 -2.67 3.37
CA CYS A 179 -1.23 -3.03 2.92
C CYS A 179 -0.17 -2.33 3.75
N SER A 180 -0.34 -1.04 3.93
CA SER A 180 0.50 -0.19 4.77
C SER A 180 -0.33 0.97 5.32
N LEU A 181 0.08 1.53 6.43
CA LEU A 181 -0.36 2.82 6.96
C LEU A 181 0.77 3.33 7.85
N SER A 182 1.56 4.25 7.35
CA SER A 182 2.78 4.75 8.03
C SER A 182 3.12 6.16 7.58
N SER A 183 3.80 6.91 8.44
CA SER A 183 4.39 8.21 8.12
C SER A 183 5.80 8.09 7.49
N LYS A 184 6.32 6.86 7.36
CA LYS A 184 7.69 6.59 6.90
C LYS A 184 7.72 5.88 5.55
N THR A 185 6.89 4.84 5.41
CA THR A 185 6.95 3.91 4.28
C THR A 185 5.58 3.66 3.66
N LEU A 186 5.60 3.26 2.41
CA LEU A 186 4.45 2.90 1.62
C LEU A 186 4.73 1.57 0.90
N ILE A 187 3.74 0.69 0.86
CA ILE A 187 3.86 -0.63 0.22
C ILE A 187 2.89 -0.71 -0.96
N TYR A 188 3.42 -1.01 -2.13
CA TYR A 188 2.66 -1.48 -3.28
C TYR A 188 2.82 -2.99 -3.40
N LYS A 189 1.74 -3.73 -3.40
CA LYS A 189 1.76 -5.20 -3.54
C LYS A 189 0.44 -5.72 -4.08
N GLY A 190 0.43 -6.97 -4.50
CA GLY A 190 -0.77 -7.65 -4.95
C GLY A 190 -0.49 -9.10 -5.29
N GLN A 191 -1.53 -9.82 -5.68
CA GLN A 191 -1.44 -11.18 -6.23
C GLN A 191 -0.96 -11.09 -7.69
N LEU A 192 0.29 -10.66 -7.84
CA LEU A 192 0.94 -10.30 -9.10
C LEU A 192 2.19 -11.15 -9.30
N MET A 193 2.59 -11.34 -10.54
CA MET A 193 3.96 -11.75 -10.87
C MET A 193 4.89 -10.53 -10.73
N ALA A 194 6.17 -10.77 -10.49
CA ALA A 194 7.16 -9.70 -10.32
C ALA A 194 7.14 -8.64 -11.43
N PRO A 195 7.11 -8.99 -12.74
CA PRO A 195 7.05 -8.00 -13.81
C PRO A 195 5.73 -7.20 -13.86
N GLN A 196 4.64 -7.76 -13.33
CA GLN A 196 3.33 -7.11 -13.36
C GLN A 196 3.21 -5.95 -12.36
N LEU A 197 4.03 -5.91 -11.31
CA LEU A 197 3.92 -4.88 -10.28
C LEU A 197 4.04 -3.46 -10.85
N GLU A 198 5.04 -3.23 -11.70
CA GLU A 198 5.29 -1.95 -12.35
C GLU A 198 4.25 -1.61 -13.42
N THR A 199 3.72 -2.60 -14.12
CA THR A 199 2.70 -2.37 -15.15
C THR A 199 1.33 -2.13 -14.53
N TYR A 200 1.03 -2.79 -13.42
CA TYR A 200 -0.23 -2.65 -12.71
C TYR A 200 -0.33 -1.32 -11.95
N TYR A 201 0.69 -0.94 -11.17
CA TYR A 201 0.70 0.32 -10.42
C TYR A 201 1.38 1.43 -11.23
N LEU A 202 0.57 2.26 -11.91
CA LEU A 202 1.07 3.32 -12.80
C LEU A 202 1.90 4.37 -12.06
N ASP A 203 1.64 4.58 -10.77
CA ASP A 203 2.41 5.46 -9.89
C ASP A 203 3.92 5.14 -9.90
N LEU A 204 4.29 3.86 -9.98
CA LEU A 204 5.69 3.43 -9.92
C LEU A 204 6.54 3.88 -11.12
N LYS A 205 5.90 4.35 -12.20
CA LYS A 205 6.55 4.90 -13.39
C LYS A 205 6.83 6.41 -13.31
N ASP A 206 6.22 7.11 -12.32
CA ASP A 206 6.40 8.56 -12.20
C ASP A 206 7.81 8.88 -11.69
N PRO A 207 8.59 9.75 -12.36
CA PRO A 207 9.95 10.11 -11.94
C PRO A 207 10.01 10.84 -10.59
N ASN A 208 8.89 11.37 -10.08
CA ASN A 208 8.80 11.96 -8.74
C ASN A 208 8.55 10.91 -7.65
N MET A 209 8.28 9.66 -8.04
CA MET A 209 8.26 8.53 -7.13
C MET A 209 9.70 8.20 -6.77
N VAL A 210 10.17 8.69 -5.63
CA VAL A 210 11.57 8.62 -5.21
C VAL A 210 11.69 7.99 -3.82
N SER A 211 12.76 7.23 -3.61
CA SER A 211 13.11 6.61 -2.35
C SER A 211 14.63 6.54 -2.17
N ALA A 212 15.11 6.45 -0.93
CA ALA A 212 16.51 6.10 -0.63
C ALA A 212 16.65 4.62 -0.21
N LEU A 213 15.53 3.94 -0.05
CA LEU A 213 15.43 2.52 0.31
C LEU A 213 14.31 1.88 -0.49
#